data_cc78d5fc791fd03053a0f4812e2a62e0
#
_entry.id   cc78d5fc791fd03053a0f4812e2a62e0
#
_cell.length_a   1.000
_cell.length_b   1.000
_cell.length_c   1.000
_cell.angle_alpha   90.00
_cell.angle_beta   90.00
_cell.angle_gamma   90.00
#
_symmetry.space_group_name_H-M   'P 1'
#
loop_
_entity.id
_entity.type
_entity.pdbx_description
1 polymer ?
#
loop_
_entity_poly.entity_id
_entity_poly.type
_entity_poly.pdbx_seq_one_letter_code
_entity_poly.pdbx_strand_id
1 'polypeptide(L)'
;MPKVTCAANALHRCNSSVTIQTYPVMADADNLPELVRQYDIVLDCTDHLPTKFLINDVCVAERVAYVHGGILAYQGQIFTYVPEETCPCYRCLFEAPPEEGAVPTCKEVGVLGAVAGVIGNLQALEAIRYLTHIGELLTGRLLSFDFATMKTRTVSFPKNPHCIGCGTMERS
;
A
#
# COMPACT_ATOMS: atom_id res chain seq x y z
N MET A 1 1.71 -20.54 15.06
CA MET A 1 2.14 -20.66 13.65
C MET A 1 2.26 -19.25 13.07
N PRO A 2 3.30 -18.92 12.31
CA PRO A 2 3.47 -17.61 11.68
C PRO A 2 2.29 -17.24 10.77
N LYS A 3 1.92 -15.94 10.71
CA LYS A 3 0.82 -15.45 9.86
C LYS A 3 1.01 -15.81 8.38
N VAL A 4 2.23 -15.70 7.87
CA VAL A 4 2.57 -16.03 6.48
C VAL A 4 2.30 -17.49 6.14
N THR A 5 2.56 -18.43 7.08
CA THR A 5 2.28 -19.85 6.90
C THR A 5 0.77 -20.12 6.87
N CYS A 6 0.00 -19.46 7.76
CA CYS A 6 -1.46 -19.57 7.75
C CYS A 6 -2.05 -19.04 6.42
N ALA A 7 -1.55 -17.89 5.96
CA ALA A 7 -1.98 -17.30 4.71
C ALA A 7 -1.67 -18.19 3.51
N ALA A 8 -0.45 -18.71 3.40
CA ALA A 8 -0.06 -19.62 2.33
C ALA A 8 -0.96 -20.87 2.27
N ASN A 9 -1.23 -21.48 3.44
CA ASN A 9 -2.12 -22.64 3.51
C ASN A 9 -3.56 -22.32 3.09
N ALA A 10 -4.06 -21.12 3.41
CA ALA A 10 -5.39 -20.69 2.99
C ALA A 10 -5.45 -20.46 1.47
N LEU A 11 -4.46 -19.74 0.93
CA LEU A 11 -4.36 -19.44 -0.50
C LEU A 11 -4.18 -20.71 -1.34
N HIS A 12 -3.37 -21.67 -0.91
CA HIS A 12 -3.19 -22.96 -1.60
C HIS A 12 -4.50 -23.76 -1.71
N ARG A 13 -5.39 -23.63 -0.71
CA ARG A 13 -6.73 -24.26 -0.80
C ARG A 13 -7.65 -23.55 -1.81
N CYS A 14 -7.44 -22.24 -2.02
CA CYS A 14 -8.21 -21.50 -3.02
C CYS A 14 -7.73 -21.78 -4.44
N ASN A 15 -6.41 -21.82 -4.64
CA ASN A 15 -5.81 -22.12 -5.93
C ASN A 15 -4.43 -22.77 -5.75
N SER A 16 -4.36 -24.09 -6.02
CA SER A 16 -3.12 -24.87 -5.88
C SER A 16 -2.12 -24.67 -7.02
N SER A 17 -2.53 -24.03 -8.14
CA SER A 17 -1.65 -23.81 -9.29
C SER A 17 -0.77 -22.56 -9.14
N VAL A 18 -1.03 -21.71 -8.15
CA VAL A 18 -0.24 -20.50 -7.91
C VAL A 18 0.94 -20.80 -7.01
N THR A 19 2.12 -20.37 -7.41
CA THR A 19 3.33 -20.45 -6.55
C THR A 19 3.26 -19.36 -5.47
N ILE A 20 3.34 -19.78 -4.22
CA ILE A 20 3.30 -18.91 -3.07
C ILE A 20 4.63 -18.99 -2.33
N GLN A 21 5.34 -17.86 -2.26
CA GLN A 21 6.55 -17.72 -1.44
C GLN A 21 6.22 -17.00 -0.14
N THR A 22 6.77 -17.47 0.97
CA THR A 22 6.58 -16.85 2.28
C THR A 22 7.90 -16.40 2.88
N TYR A 23 7.91 -15.20 3.44
CA TYR A 23 9.07 -14.62 4.09
C TYR A 23 8.71 -14.32 5.56
N PRO A 24 9.04 -15.21 6.51
CA PRO A 24 8.71 -15.01 7.93
C PRO A 24 9.72 -14.06 8.59
N VAL A 25 9.85 -12.87 8.03
CA VAL A 25 10.77 -11.81 8.46
C VAL A 25 10.00 -10.51 8.74
N MET A 26 10.56 -9.64 9.58
CA MET A 26 10.11 -8.25 9.67
C MET A 26 10.66 -7.50 8.47
N ALA A 27 9.79 -6.82 7.72
CA ALA A 27 10.24 -5.96 6.63
C ALA A 27 10.98 -4.74 7.19
N ASP A 28 12.20 -4.53 6.74
CA ASP A 28 13.08 -3.42 7.11
C ASP A 28 13.83 -2.87 5.88
N ALA A 29 14.64 -1.86 6.10
CA ALA A 29 15.39 -1.20 5.02
C ALA A 29 16.45 -2.11 4.37
N ASP A 30 16.91 -3.13 5.06
CA ASP A 30 17.96 -4.04 4.56
C ASP A 30 17.37 -5.14 3.67
N ASN A 31 16.20 -5.69 4.02
CA ASN A 31 15.63 -6.86 3.35
C ASN A 31 14.55 -6.52 2.32
N LEU A 32 13.80 -5.43 2.52
CA LEU A 32 12.65 -5.10 1.66
C LEU A 32 13.04 -4.78 0.20
N PRO A 33 14.17 -4.09 -0.10
CA PRO A 33 14.56 -3.82 -1.49
C PRO A 33 14.77 -5.10 -2.32
N GLU A 34 15.44 -6.10 -1.77
CA GLU A 34 15.68 -7.37 -2.46
C GLU A 34 14.35 -8.12 -2.70
N LEU A 35 13.43 -8.07 -1.75
CA LEU A 35 12.11 -8.68 -1.91
C LEU A 35 11.30 -7.99 -3.00
N VAL A 36 11.24 -6.65 -2.98
CA VAL A 36 10.43 -5.85 -3.91
C VAL A 36 10.87 -6.04 -5.36
N ARG A 37 12.17 -6.13 -5.64
CA ARG A 37 12.70 -6.34 -7.00
C ARG A 37 12.23 -7.61 -7.68
N GLN A 38 11.71 -8.57 -6.95
CA GLN A 38 11.26 -9.87 -7.48
C GLN A 38 9.82 -9.85 -7.99
N TYR A 39 9.11 -8.73 -7.84
CA TYR A 39 7.68 -8.64 -8.13
C TYR A 39 7.35 -7.45 -9.03
N ASP A 40 6.32 -7.60 -9.86
CA ASP A 40 5.83 -6.54 -10.73
C ASP A 40 5.06 -5.46 -9.98
N ILE A 41 4.44 -5.83 -8.85
CA ILE A 41 3.63 -4.93 -8.03
C ILE A 41 3.59 -5.39 -6.57
N VAL A 42 3.56 -4.44 -5.66
CA VAL A 42 3.45 -4.66 -4.21
C VAL A 42 2.08 -4.21 -3.71
N LEU A 43 1.44 -5.00 -2.84
CA LEU A 43 0.23 -4.60 -2.13
C LEU A 43 0.57 -4.33 -0.67
N ASP A 44 0.46 -3.06 -0.26
CA ASP A 44 0.66 -2.67 1.14
C ASP A 44 -0.59 -2.94 1.97
N CYS A 45 -0.58 -4.06 2.69
CA CYS A 45 -1.64 -4.47 3.61
C CYS A 45 -1.20 -4.33 5.08
N THR A 46 -0.20 -3.48 5.37
CA THR A 46 0.32 -3.30 6.72
C THR A 46 -0.55 -2.34 7.54
N ASP A 47 -0.49 -2.46 8.87
CA ASP A 47 -1.18 -1.60 9.83
C ASP A 47 -0.24 -0.66 10.61
N HIS A 48 1.04 -0.66 10.26
CA HIS A 48 2.08 0.11 10.92
C HIS A 48 2.58 1.25 10.03
N LEU A 49 2.34 2.50 10.46
CA LEU A 49 2.65 3.69 9.65
C LEU A 49 4.11 3.77 9.18
N PRO A 50 5.14 3.56 10.03
CA PRO A 50 6.52 3.55 9.58
C PRO A 50 6.79 2.53 8.46
N THR A 51 6.15 1.35 8.52
CA THR A 51 6.28 0.34 7.45
C THR A 51 5.65 0.81 6.14
N LYS A 52 4.54 1.56 6.18
CA LYS A 52 3.94 2.14 4.98
C LYS A 52 4.86 3.14 4.28
N PHE A 53 5.53 3.99 5.06
CA PHE A 53 6.54 4.90 4.53
C PHE A 53 7.74 4.15 3.96
N LEU A 54 8.21 3.11 4.64
CA LEU A 54 9.30 2.26 4.15
C LEU A 54 8.94 1.58 2.82
N ILE A 55 7.73 1.00 2.70
CA ILE A 55 7.25 0.39 1.45
C ILE A 55 7.22 1.41 0.33
N ASN A 56 6.68 2.62 0.59
CA ASN A 56 6.71 3.70 -0.38
C ASN A 56 8.13 4.02 -0.85
N ASP A 57 9.05 4.25 0.09
CA ASP A 57 10.41 4.68 -0.21
C ASP A 57 11.17 3.62 -1.02
N VAL A 58 11.01 2.36 -0.64
CA VAL A 58 11.62 1.24 -1.36
C VAL A 58 11.00 1.07 -2.76
N CYS A 59 9.67 1.07 -2.87
CA CYS A 59 9.01 0.93 -4.18
C CYS A 59 9.36 2.07 -5.13
N VAL A 60 9.49 3.30 -4.63
CA VAL A 60 9.94 4.45 -5.42
C VAL A 60 11.40 4.27 -5.87
N ALA A 61 12.29 3.89 -4.95
CA ALA A 61 13.71 3.71 -5.24
C ALA A 61 13.96 2.57 -6.25
N GLU A 62 13.26 1.45 -6.08
CA GLU A 62 13.38 0.27 -6.94
C GLU A 62 12.53 0.36 -8.21
N ARG A 63 11.74 1.44 -8.38
CA ARG A 63 10.85 1.66 -9.53
C ARG A 63 9.83 0.53 -9.72
N VAL A 64 9.26 0.05 -8.62
CA VAL A 64 8.21 -0.98 -8.61
C VAL A 64 6.87 -0.34 -8.23
N ALA A 65 5.81 -0.69 -8.96
CA ALA A 65 4.46 -0.22 -8.65
C ALA A 65 3.98 -0.76 -7.29
N TYR A 66 3.16 0.01 -6.59
CA TYR A 66 2.49 -0.52 -5.41
C TYR A 66 1.10 0.08 -5.20
N VAL A 67 0.25 -0.70 -4.53
CA VAL A 67 -1.09 -0.27 -4.12
C VAL A 67 -1.08 -0.09 -2.61
N HIS A 68 -1.27 1.15 -2.18
CA HIS A 68 -1.47 1.47 -0.77
C HIS A 68 -2.87 1.09 -0.33
N GLY A 69 -3.00 0.42 0.80
CA GLY A 69 -4.24 0.21 1.53
C GLY A 69 -4.08 0.62 2.98
N GLY A 70 -5.00 1.43 3.48
CA GLY A 70 -5.05 1.85 4.89
C GLY A 70 -6.43 1.63 5.46
N ILE A 71 -6.52 1.11 6.68
CA ILE A 71 -7.78 0.94 7.40
C ILE A 71 -7.62 1.38 8.84
N LEU A 72 -8.66 2.01 9.39
CA LEU A 72 -8.74 2.38 10.80
C LEU A 72 -10.21 2.41 11.21
N ALA A 73 -10.61 1.61 12.20
CA ALA A 73 -12.00 1.45 12.63
C ALA A 73 -12.95 1.19 11.45
N TYR A 74 -13.79 2.15 11.10
CA TYR A 74 -14.73 2.13 9.97
C TYR A 74 -14.22 2.87 8.73
N GLN A 75 -12.99 3.35 8.74
CA GLN A 75 -12.43 4.09 7.63
C GLN A 75 -11.48 3.24 6.81
N GLY A 76 -11.46 3.49 5.50
CA GLY A 76 -10.55 2.86 4.56
C GLY A 76 -10.03 3.86 3.54
N GLN A 77 -8.84 3.64 3.06
CA GLN A 77 -8.25 4.44 1.98
C GLN A 77 -7.37 3.59 1.07
N ILE A 78 -7.31 4.00 -0.19
CA ILE A 78 -6.51 3.31 -1.21
C ILE A 78 -6.01 4.32 -2.24
N PHE A 79 -4.81 4.13 -2.73
CA PHE A 79 -4.29 4.73 -3.96
C PHE A 79 -3.23 3.83 -4.59
N THR A 80 -2.87 4.10 -5.85
CA THR A 80 -1.87 3.35 -6.60
C THR A 80 -0.71 4.26 -7.00
N TYR A 81 0.51 3.80 -6.76
CA TYR A 81 1.73 4.38 -7.29
C TYR A 81 2.23 3.52 -8.46
N VAL A 82 2.64 4.19 -9.53
CA VAL A 82 3.36 3.57 -10.65
C VAL A 82 4.68 4.32 -10.87
N PRO A 83 5.76 3.66 -11.35
CA PRO A 83 7.08 4.26 -11.49
C PRO A 83 7.19 5.17 -12.72
N GLU A 84 6.21 6.08 -12.89
CA GLU A 84 6.16 7.09 -13.94
C GLU A 84 6.60 8.45 -13.41
N GLU A 85 7.20 9.26 -14.26
CA GLU A 85 7.78 10.55 -13.86
C GLU A 85 6.75 11.49 -13.24
N THR A 86 5.52 11.49 -13.71
CA THR A 86 4.45 12.36 -13.23
C THR A 86 3.66 11.81 -12.06
N CYS A 87 3.83 10.53 -11.72
CA CYS A 87 3.05 9.88 -10.67
C CYS A 87 3.51 10.33 -9.28
N PRO A 88 2.59 10.85 -8.43
CA PRO A 88 2.93 11.18 -7.06
C PRO A 88 3.02 9.90 -6.19
N CYS A 89 3.92 9.91 -5.22
CA CYS A 89 4.07 8.84 -4.23
C CYS A 89 3.35 9.19 -2.91
N TYR A 90 3.39 8.27 -1.93
CA TYR A 90 2.78 8.46 -0.61
C TYR A 90 3.29 9.72 0.10
N ARG A 91 4.60 10.03 -0.04
CA ARG A 91 5.21 11.23 0.54
C ARG A 91 4.80 12.54 -0.15
N CYS A 92 4.21 12.48 -1.34
CA CYS A 92 3.61 13.68 -1.93
C CYS A 92 2.32 14.09 -1.20
N LEU A 93 1.65 13.15 -0.55
CA LEU A 93 0.43 13.36 0.22
C LEU A 93 0.71 13.48 1.73
N PHE A 94 1.60 12.63 2.25
CA PHE A 94 1.98 12.56 3.65
C PHE A 94 3.51 12.67 3.76
N GLU A 95 4.03 13.86 4.02
CA GLU A 95 5.48 14.14 3.97
C GLU A 95 6.28 13.28 4.97
N ALA A 96 5.75 13.11 6.17
CA ALA A 96 6.37 12.35 7.25
C ALA A 96 5.33 11.57 8.05
N PRO A 97 5.74 10.52 8.78
CA PRO A 97 4.89 9.91 9.77
C PRO A 97 4.42 10.95 10.80
N PRO A 98 3.16 10.88 11.26
CA PRO A 98 2.70 11.73 12.35
C PRO A 98 3.51 11.46 13.62
N GLU A 99 3.53 12.43 14.54
CA GLU A 99 4.12 12.25 15.86
C GLU A 99 3.51 11.04 16.58
N GLU A 100 4.32 10.39 17.40
CA GLU A 100 3.88 9.23 18.17
C GLU A 100 2.67 9.58 19.04
N GLY A 101 1.59 8.78 18.92
CA GLY A 101 0.32 9.03 19.62
C GLY A 101 -0.63 10.03 18.96
N ALA A 102 -0.24 10.71 17.88
CA ALA A 102 -1.11 11.65 17.16
C ALA A 102 -2.25 10.95 16.38
N VAL A 103 -2.04 9.69 15.99
CA VAL A 103 -3.05 8.87 15.31
C VAL A 103 -3.24 7.58 16.11
N PRO A 104 -4.47 7.22 16.47
CA PRO A 104 -4.72 5.98 17.19
C PRO A 104 -4.32 4.78 16.34
N THR A 105 -3.83 3.74 17.00
CA THR A 105 -3.43 2.50 16.35
C THR A 105 -4.63 1.57 16.15
N CYS A 106 -4.52 0.62 15.22
CA CYS A 106 -5.53 -0.43 15.03
C CYS A 106 -5.73 -1.29 16.30
N LYS A 107 -4.75 -1.34 17.19
CA LYS A 107 -4.86 -2.05 18.49
C LYS A 107 -5.76 -1.30 19.48
N GLU A 108 -5.77 0.02 19.43
CA GLU A 108 -6.56 0.87 20.34
C GLU A 108 -8.01 0.99 19.91
N VAL A 109 -8.27 1.17 18.61
CA VAL A 109 -9.63 1.41 18.10
C VAL A 109 -10.27 0.19 17.45
N GLY A 110 -9.49 -0.85 17.20
CA GLY A 110 -9.94 -2.05 16.50
C GLY A 110 -10.07 -1.87 14.98
N VAL A 111 -10.32 -2.99 14.32
CA VAL A 111 -10.54 -3.04 12.87
C VAL A 111 -11.70 -3.99 12.58
N LEU A 112 -12.65 -3.54 11.79
CA LEU A 112 -13.75 -4.38 11.33
C LEU A 112 -13.27 -5.22 10.14
N GLY A 113 -13.36 -6.56 10.24
CA GLY A 113 -12.91 -7.48 9.19
C GLY A 113 -13.57 -7.22 7.83
N ALA A 114 -14.84 -6.77 7.81
CA ALA A 114 -15.52 -6.39 6.58
C ALA A 114 -14.86 -5.20 5.88
N VAL A 115 -14.38 -4.19 6.63
CA VAL A 115 -13.66 -3.04 6.09
C VAL A 115 -12.34 -3.49 5.46
N ALA A 116 -11.58 -4.34 6.17
CA ALA A 116 -10.36 -4.95 5.64
C ALA A 116 -10.63 -5.74 4.36
N GLY A 117 -11.73 -6.49 4.31
CA GLY A 117 -12.16 -7.25 3.12
C GLY A 117 -12.42 -6.34 1.92
N VAL A 118 -13.16 -5.24 2.10
CA VAL A 118 -13.44 -4.30 1.00
C VAL A 118 -12.16 -3.66 0.48
N ILE A 119 -11.33 -3.10 1.36
CA ILE A 119 -10.07 -2.43 0.95
C ILE A 119 -9.12 -3.44 0.29
N GLY A 120 -8.97 -4.65 0.84
CA GLY A 120 -8.13 -5.69 0.23
C GLY A 120 -8.60 -6.11 -1.16
N ASN A 121 -9.92 -6.24 -1.39
CA ASN A 121 -10.45 -6.51 -2.73
C ASN A 121 -10.22 -5.36 -3.71
N LEU A 122 -10.32 -4.10 -3.26
CA LEU A 122 -9.99 -2.95 -4.09
C LEU A 122 -8.50 -2.92 -4.44
N GLN A 123 -7.61 -3.24 -3.50
CA GLN A 123 -6.17 -3.37 -3.78
C GLN A 123 -5.91 -4.47 -4.83
N ALA A 124 -6.55 -5.62 -4.69
CA ALA A 124 -6.44 -6.70 -5.68
C ALA A 124 -6.93 -6.26 -7.07
N LEU A 125 -8.04 -5.50 -7.13
CA LEU A 125 -8.56 -4.96 -8.38
C LEU A 125 -7.58 -3.97 -9.04
N GLU A 126 -6.96 -3.07 -8.27
CA GLU A 126 -5.92 -2.16 -8.78
C GLU A 126 -4.70 -2.93 -9.31
N ALA A 127 -4.26 -3.98 -8.60
CA ALA A 127 -3.18 -4.83 -9.09
C ALA A 127 -3.52 -5.55 -10.40
N ILE A 128 -4.74 -6.08 -10.53
CA ILE A 128 -5.22 -6.70 -11.78
C ILE A 128 -5.25 -5.67 -12.91
N ARG A 129 -5.77 -4.46 -12.66
CA ARG A 129 -5.79 -3.38 -13.66
C ARG A 129 -4.39 -3.00 -14.13
N TYR A 130 -3.45 -2.87 -13.18
CA TYR A 130 -2.04 -2.59 -13.51
C TYR A 130 -1.45 -3.68 -14.40
N LEU A 131 -1.57 -4.94 -14.02
CA LEU A 131 -0.99 -6.07 -14.74
C LEU A 131 -1.65 -6.36 -16.10
N THR A 132 -2.92 -6.03 -16.23
CA THR A 132 -3.68 -6.26 -17.49
C THR A 132 -3.80 -5.01 -18.35
N HIS A 133 -3.36 -3.85 -17.87
CA HIS A 133 -3.49 -2.55 -18.55
C HIS A 133 -4.95 -2.18 -18.88
N ILE A 134 -5.92 -2.59 -18.05
CA ILE A 134 -7.34 -2.34 -18.25
C ILE A 134 -7.84 -1.25 -17.30
N GLY A 135 -8.49 -0.23 -17.86
CA GLY A 135 -9.12 0.85 -17.10
C GLY A 135 -8.11 1.88 -16.59
N GLU A 136 -8.56 2.71 -15.65
CA GLU A 136 -7.75 3.77 -15.03
C GLU A 136 -7.38 3.39 -13.61
N LEU A 137 -6.09 3.55 -13.27
CA LEU A 137 -5.58 3.36 -11.93
C LEU A 137 -5.86 4.57 -11.03
N LEU A 138 -5.82 4.36 -9.72
CA LEU A 138 -5.92 5.42 -8.71
C LEU A 138 -4.60 6.19 -8.53
N THR A 139 -3.91 6.50 -9.63
CA THR A 139 -2.70 7.31 -9.60
C THR A 139 -3.03 8.78 -9.35
N GLY A 140 -2.35 9.42 -8.39
CA GLY A 140 -2.62 10.81 -8.01
C GLY A 140 -4.01 11.05 -7.39
N ARG A 141 -4.69 10.00 -7.01
CA ARG A 141 -6.03 10.03 -6.40
C ARG A 141 -6.10 9.12 -5.18
N LEU A 142 -6.36 9.69 -4.02
CA LEU A 142 -6.68 8.93 -2.82
C LEU A 142 -8.19 8.72 -2.75
N LEU A 143 -8.63 7.49 -2.84
CA LEU A 143 -10.02 7.12 -2.59
C LEU A 143 -10.20 6.77 -1.12
N SER A 144 -11.03 7.51 -0.42
CA SER A 144 -11.33 7.34 1.01
C SER A 144 -12.77 6.91 1.21
N PHE A 145 -12.95 6.04 2.18
CA PHE A 145 -14.24 5.48 2.58
C PHE A 145 -14.51 5.77 4.05
N ASP A 146 -15.74 6.15 4.35
CA ASP A 146 -16.32 6.13 5.68
C ASP A 146 -17.45 5.08 5.67
N PHE A 147 -17.14 3.89 6.13
CA PHE A 147 -18.08 2.76 6.14
C PHE A 147 -19.15 2.87 7.24
N ALA A 148 -19.00 3.78 8.21
CA ALA A 148 -20.06 4.05 9.17
C ALA A 148 -21.22 4.82 8.54
N THR A 149 -20.91 5.68 7.55
CA THR A 149 -21.90 6.51 6.85
C THR A 149 -22.06 6.11 5.37
N MET A 150 -21.29 5.13 4.90
CA MET A 150 -21.22 4.70 3.49
C MET A 150 -20.84 5.82 2.52
N LYS A 151 -20.13 6.83 3.00
CA LYS A 151 -19.64 7.93 2.16
C LYS A 151 -18.28 7.60 1.57
N THR A 152 -18.10 8.00 0.32
CA THR A 152 -16.81 7.91 -0.39
C THR A 152 -16.36 9.31 -0.79
N ARG A 153 -15.05 9.52 -0.78
CA ARG A 153 -14.42 10.77 -1.23
C ARG A 153 -13.17 10.45 -2.01
N THR A 154 -13.00 11.10 -3.16
CA THR A 154 -11.75 11.09 -3.93
C THR A 154 -11.02 12.40 -3.73
N VAL A 155 -9.77 12.33 -3.31
CA VAL A 155 -8.88 13.47 -3.14
C VAL A 155 -7.78 13.36 -4.19
N SER A 156 -7.75 14.29 -5.14
CA SER A 156 -6.66 14.39 -6.12
C SER A 156 -5.46 15.09 -5.48
N PHE A 157 -4.27 14.57 -5.72
CA PHE A 157 -3.02 15.18 -5.27
C PHE A 157 -1.95 15.09 -6.37
N PRO A 158 -1.26 16.20 -6.66
CA PRO A 158 -0.21 16.24 -7.66
C PRO A 158 1.10 15.70 -7.09
N LYS A 159 2.05 15.38 -7.98
CA LYS A 159 3.43 15.14 -7.58
C LYS A 159 4.04 16.44 -7.01
N ASN A 160 4.64 16.32 -5.84
CA ASN A 160 5.40 17.40 -5.24
C ASN A 160 6.84 17.36 -5.79
N PRO A 161 7.30 18.39 -6.53
CA PRO A 161 8.65 18.41 -7.08
C PRO A 161 9.74 18.41 -6.00
N HIS A 162 9.41 18.84 -4.77
CA HIS A 162 10.32 18.83 -3.61
C HIS A 162 10.10 17.61 -2.70
N CYS A 163 9.36 16.59 -3.16
CA CYS A 163 9.12 15.41 -2.37
C CYS A 163 10.42 14.67 -2.05
N ILE A 164 10.65 14.40 -0.77
CA ILE A 164 11.86 13.68 -0.31
C ILE A 164 11.91 12.23 -0.81
N GLY A 165 10.76 11.63 -1.20
CA GLY A 165 10.69 10.28 -1.73
C GLY A 165 10.87 10.22 -3.25
N CYS A 166 10.12 11.02 -4.01
CA CYS A 166 10.07 10.92 -5.48
C CYS A 166 10.35 12.24 -6.21
N GLY A 167 10.76 13.30 -5.51
CA GLY A 167 11.09 14.58 -6.13
C GLY A 167 12.28 14.51 -7.07
N THR A 168 12.35 15.46 -8.00
CA THR A 168 13.42 15.57 -9.00
C THR A 168 14.63 16.36 -8.51
N MET A 169 14.78 16.56 -7.19
CA MET A 169 15.97 17.24 -6.69
C MET A 169 17.19 16.44 -7.12
N GLU A 170 18.05 17.06 -7.92
CA GLU A 170 19.37 16.55 -8.25
C GLU A 170 20.05 16.17 -6.94
N ARG A 171 20.36 14.89 -6.80
CA ARG A 171 21.20 14.42 -5.69
C ARG A 171 22.61 14.95 -5.98
N SER A 172 22.89 16.13 -5.41
CA SER A 172 24.23 16.73 -5.40
C SER A 172 25.19 15.90 -4.56
#